data_0fe367a75a511e5b91440c18da06de97
#
_entry.id   0fe367a75a511e5b91440c18da06de97
#
_cell.length_a   1.000
_cell.length_b   1.000
_cell.length_c   1.000
_cell.angle_alpha   90.00
_cell.angle_beta   90.00
_cell.angle_gamma   90.00
#
_symmetry.space_group_name_H-M   'P 1'
#
loop_
_entity.id
_entity.type
_entity.pdbx_description
1 polymer ?
#
loop_
_entity_poly.entity_id
_entity_poly.type
_entity_poly.pdbx_seq_one_letter_code
_entity_poly.pdbx_strand_id
1 'polypeptide(L)'
;MVPHPRHDHFVTDPTHVRPITVEGLQMFDQNLNRQWIEKKWANTPLGIYCNVDFRIIKHEYVLDPMFKTAYEKGELSPQKIYELLRTHNNVCQQINIEWQVIKE
;
A
#
# COMPACT_ATOMS: atom_id res chain seq x y z
N MET A 1 -0.24 5.43 8.99
CA MET A 1 1.16 4.97 8.83
C MET A 1 1.26 3.50 9.18
N VAL A 2 1.76 2.70 8.26
CA VAL A 2 1.94 1.25 8.46
C VAL A 2 3.32 0.82 7.96
N PRO A 3 3.95 -0.23 8.54
CA PRO A 3 5.20 -0.74 8.01
C PRO A 3 4.97 -1.40 6.66
N HIS A 4 5.95 -1.29 5.75
CA HIS A 4 5.87 -1.99 4.47
C HIS A 4 6.00 -3.50 4.68
N PRO A 5 5.18 -4.35 4.02
CA PRO A 5 5.19 -5.79 4.24
C PRO A 5 6.54 -6.48 3.97
N ARG A 6 7.37 -5.90 3.14
CA ARG A 6 8.68 -6.46 2.77
C ARG A 6 9.84 -5.80 3.50
N HIS A 7 9.59 -5.19 4.65
CA HIS A 7 10.62 -4.59 5.49
C HIS A 7 10.74 -5.34 6.80
N ASP A 8 11.97 -5.37 7.36
CA ASP A 8 12.24 -6.02 8.64
C ASP A 8 11.39 -5.44 9.79
N HIS A 9 11.01 -4.17 9.73
CA HIS A 9 10.12 -3.56 10.70
C HIS A 9 8.78 -4.29 10.82
N PHE A 10 8.29 -4.86 9.72
CA PHE A 10 7.06 -5.65 9.75
C PHE A 10 7.27 -7.01 10.41
N VAL A 11 8.32 -7.74 9.99
CA VAL A 11 8.52 -9.13 10.44
C VAL A 11 9.13 -9.23 11.84
N THR A 12 9.84 -8.19 12.29
CA THR A 12 10.49 -8.20 13.61
C THR A 12 9.51 -8.01 14.76
N ASP A 13 8.43 -7.25 14.54
CA ASP A 13 7.45 -6.96 15.57
C ASP A 13 6.31 -7.99 15.52
N PRO A 14 6.18 -8.86 16.54
CA PRO A 14 5.15 -9.91 16.54
C PRO A 14 3.71 -9.36 16.61
N THR A 15 3.52 -8.06 16.91
CA THR A 15 2.20 -7.44 16.86
C THR A 15 1.74 -7.14 15.45
N HIS A 16 2.65 -7.15 14.45
CA HIS A 16 2.33 -6.99 13.04
C HIS A 16 1.89 -8.32 12.46
N VAL A 17 0.60 -8.63 12.60
CA VAL A 17 0.04 -9.94 12.22
C VAL A 17 -0.28 -10.04 10.75
N ARG A 18 -0.62 -8.90 10.10
CA ARG A 18 -1.05 -8.88 8.70
C ARG A 18 -0.27 -7.86 7.88
N PRO A 19 0.21 -8.25 6.69
CA PRO A 19 0.78 -7.28 5.77
C PRO A 19 -0.29 -6.34 5.23
N ILE A 20 -0.01 -5.04 5.24
CA ILE A 20 -0.91 -4.01 4.74
C ILE A 20 -0.32 -3.42 3.47
N THR A 21 -1.08 -3.44 2.38
CA THR A 21 -0.70 -2.84 1.11
C THR A 21 -1.73 -1.81 0.68
N VAL A 22 -1.34 -0.88 -0.19
CA VAL A 22 -2.27 0.11 -0.75
C VAL A 22 -3.39 -0.62 -1.51
N GLU A 23 -3.05 -1.63 -2.30
CA GLU A 23 -4.00 -2.42 -3.07
C GLU A 23 -4.98 -3.16 -2.16
N GLY A 24 -4.51 -3.70 -1.03
CA GLY A 24 -5.37 -4.36 -0.05
C GLY A 24 -6.38 -3.40 0.58
N LEU A 25 -5.96 -2.16 0.88
CA LEU A 25 -6.85 -1.15 1.43
C LEU A 25 -7.86 -0.63 0.42
N GLN A 26 -7.55 -0.66 -0.87
CA GLN A 26 -8.50 -0.30 -1.93
C GLN A 26 -9.69 -1.25 -2.00
N MET A 27 -9.61 -2.43 -1.42
CA MET A 27 -10.75 -3.36 -1.34
C MET A 27 -11.91 -2.80 -0.52
N PHE A 28 -11.70 -1.76 0.28
CA PHE A 28 -12.75 -1.08 1.04
C PHE A 28 -13.37 0.11 0.30
N ASP A 29 -12.94 0.41 -0.94
CA ASP A 29 -13.49 1.46 -1.78
C ASP A 29 -14.64 0.87 -2.62
N GLN A 30 -15.89 1.24 -2.27
CA GLN A 30 -17.06 0.71 -2.97
C GLN A 30 -17.12 1.09 -4.44
N ASN A 31 -16.58 2.25 -4.79
CA ASN A 31 -16.53 2.66 -6.21
C ASN A 31 -15.68 1.69 -7.03
N LEU A 32 -14.51 1.31 -6.52
CA LEU A 32 -13.66 0.30 -7.15
C LEU A 32 -14.33 -1.07 -7.13
N ASN A 33 -15.00 -1.42 -6.02
CA ASN A 33 -15.71 -2.69 -5.89
C ASN A 33 -16.77 -2.87 -6.99
N ARG A 34 -17.53 -1.81 -7.28
CA ARG A 34 -18.55 -1.85 -8.35
C ARG A 34 -17.92 -2.05 -9.71
N GLN A 35 -16.77 -1.39 -9.98
CA GLN A 35 -16.03 -1.58 -11.21
C GLN A 35 -15.53 -3.01 -11.37
N TRP A 36 -15.02 -3.62 -10.29
CA TRP A 36 -14.53 -4.99 -10.31
C TRP A 36 -15.66 -5.99 -10.59
N ILE A 37 -16.83 -5.78 -9.97
CA ILE A 37 -17.99 -6.64 -10.20
C ILE A 37 -18.46 -6.50 -11.65
N GLU A 38 -18.53 -5.29 -12.18
CA GLU A 38 -18.95 -5.04 -13.56
C GLU A 38 -18.00 -5.71 -14.56
N LYS A 39 -16.69 -5.65 -14.31
CA LYS A 39 -15.67 -6.26 -15.16
C LYS A 39 -15.44 -7.73 -14.87
N LYS A 40 -16.13 -8.29 -13.87
CA LYS A 40 -16.01 -9.69 -13.44
C LYS A 40 -14.59 -10.05 -12.99
N TRP A 41 -13.90 -9.12 -12.35
CA TRP A 41 -12.58 -9.36 -11.79
C TRP A 41 -12.71 -10.14 -10.47
N ALA A 42 -11.67 -10.94 -10.15
CA ALA A 42 -11.65 -11.82 -8.98
C ALA A 42 -11.35 -11.09 -7.65
N ASN A 43 -11.24 -9.78 -7.64
CA ASN A 43 -10.96 -9.02 -6.42
C ASN A 43 -12.16 -9.07 -5.46
N THR A 44 -11.89 -9.19 -4.17
CA THR A 44 -12.93 -9.25 -3.14
C THR A 44 -13.50 -7.86 -2.87
N PRO A 45 -14.82 -7.64 -3.04
CA PRO A 45 -15.43 -6.33 -2.80
C PRO A 45 -15.73 -6.11 -1.32
N LEU A 46 -14.69 -5.97 -0.50
CA LEU A 46 -14.81 -5.88 0.97
C LEU A 46 -15.63 -4.67 1.42
N GLY A 47 -15.55 -3.53 0.72
CA GLY A 47 -16.33 -2.34 1.06
C GLY A 47 -17.83 -2.62 1.04
N ILE A 48 -18.29 -3.33 0.01
CA ILE A 48 -19.71 -3.70 -0.12
C ILE A 48 -20.07 -4.73 0.94
N TYR A 49 -19.27 -5.78 1.13
CA TYR A 49 -19.54 -6.83 2.09
C TYR A 49 -19.56 -6.31 3.53
N CYS A 50 -18.66 -5.40 3.89
CA CYS A 50 -18.55 -4.84 5.24
C CYS A 50 -19.43 -3.60 5.44
N ASN A 51 -20.11 -3.12 4.40
CA ASN A 51 -20.92 -1.89 4.41
C ASN A 51 -20.11 -0.68 4.86
N VAL A 52 -18.90 -0.54 4.32
CA VAL A 52 -18.03 0.60 4.53
C VAL A 52 -17.54 1.12 3.19
N ASP A 53 -17.23 2.41 3.14
CA ASP A 53 -16.70 3.02 1.92
C ASP A 53 -15.55 3.94 2.31
N PHE A 54 -14.33 3.49 2.01
CA PHE A 54 -13.10 4.25 2.26
C PHE A 54 -12.39 4.50 0.94
N ARG A 55 -12.08 5.75 0.67
CA ARG A 55 -11.35 6.13 -0.54
C ARG A 55 -9.96 6.64 -0.17
N ILE A 56 -8.93 6.07 -0.76
CA ILE A 56 -7.56 6.54 -0.57
C ILE A 56 -7.39 7.83 -1.34
N ILE A 57 -7.05 8.92 -0.64
CA ILE A 57 -6.80 10.23 -1.23
C ILE A 57 -5.34 10.34 -1.63
N LYS A 58 -4.45 9.87 -0.76
CA LYS A 58 -3.01 10.02 -0.92
C LYS A 58 -2.28 8.86 -0.26
N HIS A 59 -1.21 8.41 -0.89
CA HIS A 59 -0.30 7.46 -0.26
C HIS A 59 1.14 7.86 -0.58
N GLU A 60 2.05 7.52 0.32
CA GLU A 60 3.45 7.83 0.21
C GLU A 60 4.28 6.67 0.74
N TYR A 61 5.29 6.26 -0.01
CA TYR A 61 6.25 5.25 0.40
C TYR A 61 7.47 5.96 1.01
N VAL A 62 7.79 5.64 2.26
CA VAL A 62 8.99 6.15 2.92
C VAL A 62 10.09 5.12 2.74
N LEU A 63 11.13 5.49 1.99
CA LEU A 63 12.24 4.59 1.70
C LEU A 63 13.10 4.33 2.93
N ASP A 64 13.68 3.14 3.00
CA ASP A 64 14.71 2.84 3.98
C ASP A 64 15.89 3.82 3.78
N PRO A 65 16.54 4.29 4.86
CA PRO A 65 17.60 5.30 4.75
C PRO A 65 18.68 5.00 3.72
N MET A 66 19.05 3.74 3.54
CA MET A 66 20.06 3.34 2.56
C MET A 66 19.61 3.67 1.13
N PHE A 67 18.37 3.33 0.78
CA PHE A 67 17.81 3.61 -0.56
C PHE A 67 17.41 5.06 -0.72
N LYS A 68 16.98 5.72 0.35
CA LYS A 68 16.65 7.14 0.33
C LYS A 68 17.90 7.99 -0.04
N THR A 69 19.03 7.67 0.58
CA THR A 69 20.30 8.37 0.30
C THR A 69 20.70 8.19 -1.16
N ALA A 70 20.62 6.96 -1.69
CA ALA A 70 20.93 6.68 -3.09
C ALA A 70 19.99 7.44 -4.04
N TYR A 71 18.71 7.52 -3.72
CA TYR A 71 17.74 8.27 -4.50
C TYR A 71 18.05 9.77 -4.53
N GLU A 72 18.34 10.35 -3.36
CA GLU A 72 18.67 11.78 -3.24
C GLU A 72 19.96 12.15 -3.98
N LYS A 73 20.90 11.21 -4.08
CA LYS A 73 22.13 11.40 -4.86
C LYS A 73 21.94 11.22 -6.37
N GLY A 74 20.73 10.85 -6.80
CA GLY A 74 20.45 10.62 -8.21
C GLY A 74 20.93 9.27 -8.74
N GLU A 75 21.35 8.35 -7.89
CA GLU A 75 21.83 7.02 -8.28
C GLU A 75 20.67 6.08 -8.67
N LEU A 76 19.45 6.38 -8.18
CA LEU A 76 18.25 5.59 -8.46
C LEU A 76 17.18 6.47 -9.08
N SER A 77 16.60 6.01 -10.18
CA SER A 77 15.43 6.65 -10.76
C SER A 77 14.16 6.19 -10.07
N PRO A 78 13.03 6.93 -10.13
CA PRO A 78 11.76 6.46 -9.59
C PRO A 78 11.33 5.10 -10.15
N GLN A 79 11.59 4.86 -11.43
CA GLN A 79 11.27 3.60 -12.09
C GLN A 79 12.09 2.44 -11.51
N LYS A 80 13.36 2.66 -11.23
CA LYS A 80 14.23 1.65 -10.62
C LYS A 80 13.77 1.32 -9.20
N ILE A 81 13.31 2.31 -8.45
CA ILE A 81 12.75 2.09 -7.11
C ILE A 81 11.50 1.22 -7.17
N TYR A 82 10.61 1.44 -8.13
CA TYR A 82 9.44 0.57 -8.33
C TYR A 82 9.83 -0.88 -8.59
N GLU A 83 10.85 -1.11 -9.42
CA GLU A 83 11.36 -2.45 -9.66
C GLU A 83 11.90 -3.08 -8.38
N LEU A 84 12.68 -2.34 -7.60
CA LEU A 84 13.26 -2.82 -6.35
C LEU A 84 12.19 -3.14 -5.31
N LEU A 85 11.11 -2.36 -5.23
CA LEU A 85 9.98 -2.63 -4.33
C LEU A 85 9.33 -3.98 -4.61
N ARG A 86 9.36 -4.43 -5.86
CA ARG A 86 8.76 -5.71 -6.27
C ARG A 86 9.69 -6.91 -6.06
N THR A 87 10.99 -6.69 -6.04
CA THR A 87 12.00 -7.76 -6.10
C THR A 87 12.88 -7.87 -4.87
N HIS A 88 12.96 -6.84 -4.04
CA HIS A 88 13.87 -6.78 -2.89
C HIS A 88 13.12 -6.46 -1.61
N ASN A 89 13.67 -6.93 -0.49
CA ASN A 89 13.21 -6.57 0.85
C ASN A 89 13.93 -5.31 1.34
N ASN A 90 13.37 -4.65 2.35
CA ASN A 90 13.97 -3.51 3.03
C ASN A 90 14.22 -2.28 2.15
N VAL A 91 13.51 -2.14 1.04
CA VAL A 91 13.59 -0.94 0.19
C VAL A 91 12.73 0.18 0.77
N CYS A 92 11.50 -0.15 1.17
CA CYS A 92 10.56 0.80 1.76
C CYS A 92 10.25 0.39 3.19
N GLN A 93 10.41 1.31 4.15
CA GLN A 93 10.21 0.97 5.56
C GLN A 93 8.77 1.17 6.03
N GLN A 94 8.04 2.13 5.45
CA GLN A 94 6.65 2.37 5.85
C GLN A 94 5.85 2.98 4.72
N ILE A 95 4.52 2.87 4.84
CA ILE A 95 3.57 3.46 3.92
C ILE A 95 2.72 4.45 4.70
N ASN A 96 2.69 5.70 4.26
CA ASN A 96 1.81 6.73 4.80
C ASN A 96 0.56 6.79 3.91
N ILE A 97 -0.61 6.60 4.52
CA ILE A 97 -1.86 6.54 3.78
C ILE A 97 -2.84 7.56 4.38
N GLU A 98 -3.44 8.35 3.51
CA GLU A 98 -4.51 9.26 3.86
C GLU A 98 -5.76 8.84 3.09
N TRP A 99 -6.83 8.57 3.80
CA TRP A 99 -8.09 8.16 3.18
C TRP A 99 -9.27 8.92 3.74
N GLN A 100 -10.35 8.91 3.00
CA GLN A 100 -11.59 9.58 3.35
C GLN A 100 -12.69 8.56 3.56
N VAL A 101 -13.44 8.69 4.64
CA VAL A 101 -14.65 7.92 4.86
C VAL A 101 -15.76 8.58 4.03
N ILE A 102 -16.37 7.80 3.14
CA ILE A 102 -17.48 8.26 2.31
C ILE A 102 -18.78 7.94 3.04
N LYS A 103 -19.52 8.95 3.34
CA LYS A 103 -20.84 8.84 3.99
C LYS A 103 -21.91 9.27 3.01
N GLU A 104 -22.95 8.48 2.89
CA GLU A 104 -24.14 8.82 2.12
C GLU A 104 -25.21 9.45 3.01
#